data_b19161ad61547b708bde617465cec3fd
#
_entry.id   b19161ad61547b708bde617465cec3fd
#
_cell.length_a   1.000
_cell.length_b   1.000
_cell.length_c   1.000
_cell.angle_alpha   90.00
_cell.angle_beta   90.00
_cell.angle_gamma   90.00
#
_symmetry.space_group_name_H-M   'P 1'
#
loop_
_entity.id
_entity.type
_entity.pdbx_description
1 polymer ?
#
loop_
_entity_poly.entity_id
_entity_poly.type
_entity_poly.pdbx_seq_one_letter_code
_entity_poly.pdbx_strand_id
1 'polypeptide(L)'
;NKDASILIHYPEGKTAEEFTFPSSVRKIGVAAFQNCLLDSIIIPVSVEELGEQVFRGSRLKKIVISDGVYTIPEAAFKECAELKELVLGKEISALFDYCLDGCNLQELYLMATSPPVCYSSAFTGAGDIFNVCTLYVPSGRKPIYRQAKGWGNFLRINEQ
;
A
#
# COMPACT_ATOMS: atom_id res chain seq x y z
N ASN A 1 -1.31 11.26 -21.22
CA ASN A 1 -0.43 12.33 -21.71
C ASN A 1 0.39 11.83 -22.93
N LYS A 2 1.04 12.73 -23.66
CA LYS A 2 1.81 12.36 -24.87
C LYS A 2 2.96 11.39 -24.57
N ASP A 3 3.51 11.43 -23.36
CA ASP A 3 4.69 10.62 -22.96
C ASP A 3 4.29 9.30 -22.30
N ALA A 4 2.98 9.02 -22.17
CA ALA A 4 2.43 7.86 -21.46
C ALA A 4 3.06 7.65 -20.05
N SER A 5 3.49 8.74 -19.40
CA SER A 5 4.14 8.71 -18.07
C SER A 5 3.14 8.71 -16.92
N ILE A 6 1.86 8.98 -17.19
CA ILE A 6 0.79 8.97 -16.20
C ILE A 6 -0.25 7.93 -16.60
N LEU A 7 -0.51 6.96 -15.72
CA LEU A 7 -1.65 6.08 -15.83
C LEU A 7 -2.84 6.77 -15.16
N ILE A 8 -3.83 7.14 -15.96
CA ILE A 8 -4.97 7.94 -15.49
C ILE A 8 -6.07 7.04 -14.93
N HIS A 9 -6.38 5.92 -15.62
CA HIS A 9 -7.47 5.04 -15.23
C HIS A 9 -7.27 3.63 -15.77
N TYR A 10 -7.54 2.63 -14.93
CA TYR A 10 -7.70 1.23 -15.32
C TYR A 10 -9.20 0.94 -15.45
N PRO A 11 -9.67 0.34 -16.56
CA PRO A 11 -11.10 0.14 -16.78
C PRO A 11 -11.77 -0.71 -15.68
N GLU A 12 -12.83 -0.18 -15.09
CA GLU A 12 -13.66 -0.92 -14.15
C GLU A 12 -14.25 -2.17 -14.84
N GLY A 13 -14.40 -3.25 -14.08
CA GLY A 13 -14.97 -4.50 -14.59
C GLY A 13 -14.07 -5.31 -15.51
N LYS A 14 -12.88 -4.81 -15.87
CA LYS A 14 -11.89 -5.62 -16.59
C LYS A 14 -11.32 -6.67 -15.64
N THR A 15 -11.58 -7.93 -15.93
CA THR A 15 -10.96 -9.06 -15.25
C THR A 15 -9.64 -9.41 -15.93
N ALA A 16 -8.56 -9.41 -15.17
CA ALA A 16 -7.27 -9.95 -15.57
C ALA A 16 -6.60 -10.51 -14.33
N GLU A 17 -5.83 -11.56 -14.48
CA GLU A 17 -5.07 -12.12 -13.36
C GLU A 17 -3.97 -11.16 -12.93
N GLU A 18 -3.33 -10.50 -13.90
CA GLU A 18 -2.24 -9.56 -13.68
C GLU A 18 -2.33 -8.35 -14.60
N PHE A 19 -1.78 -7.22 -14.15
CA PHE A 19 -1.61 -6.01 -14.95
C PHE A 19 -0.11 -5.65 -15.02
N THR A 20 0.40 -5.53 -16.24
CA THR A 20 1.79 -5.12 -16.48
C THR A 20 1.84 -3.63 -16.85
N PHE A 21 2.63 -2.87 -16.08
CA PHE A 21 2.83 -1.46 -16.34
C PHE A 21 3.78 -1.22 -17.52
N PRO A 22 3.46 -0.28 -18.44
CA PRO A 22 4.45 0.24 -19.37
C PRO A 22 5.64 0.86 -18.61
N SER A 23 6.86 0.63 -19.07
CA SER A 23 8.08 1.14 -18.42
C SER A 23 8.19 2.67 -18.38
N SER A 24 7.38 3.38 -19.19
CA SER A 24 7.29 4.82 -19.18
C SER A 24 6.48 5.40 -18.02
N VAL A 25 5.67 4.60 -17.32
CA VAL A 25 4.79 5.10 -16.25
C VAL A 25 5.63 5.52 -15.04
N ARG A 26 5.43 6.77 -14.60
CA ARG A 26 6.05 7.40 -13.43
C ARG A 26 5.04 7.75 -12.37
N LYS A 27 3.79 7.98 -12.77
CA LYS A 27 2.71 8.39 -11.89
C LYS A 27 1.46 7.58 -12.14
N ILE A 28 0.78 7.19 -11.07
CA ILE A 28 -0.56 6.62 -11.11
C ILE A 28 -1.52 7.67 -10.57
N GLY A 29 -2.55 8.00 -11.35
CA GLY A 29 -3.49 9.07 -11.05
C GLY A 29 -4.41 8.77 -9.86
N VAL A 30 -5.16 9.80 -9.43
CA VAL A 30 -6.21 9.69 -8.41
C VAL A 30 -7.22 8.63 -8.84
N ALA A 31 -7.58 7.72 -7.92
CA ALA A 31 -8.55 6.64 -8.14
C ALA A 31 -8.30 5.77 -9.39
N ALA A 32 -7.05 5.68 -9.87
CA ALA A 32 -6.75 5.04 -11.15
C ALA A 32 -7.11 3.55 -11.22
N PHE A 33 -7.08 2.84 -10.11
CA PHE A 33 -7.48 1.44 -9.96
C PHE A 33 -8.69 1.26 -9.04
N GLN A 34 -9.49 2.32 -8.87
CA GLN A 34 -10.72 2.24 -8.07
C GLN A 34 -11.64 1.14 -8.61
N ASN A 35 -12.19 0.33 -7.69
CA ASN A 35 -13.10 -0.77 -8.01
C ASN A 35 -12.54 -1.80 -9.02
N CYS A 36 -11.23 -1.88 -9.22
CA CYS A 36 -10.66 -2.86 -10.14
C CYS A 36 -10.88 -4.30 -9.64
N LEU A 37 -10.99 -5.22 -10.61
CA LEU A 37 -11.24 -6.65 -10.35
C LEU A 37 -9.98 -7.51 -10.50
N LEU A 38 -8.79 -6.93 -10.40
CA LEU A 38 -7.52 -7.67 -10.38
C LEU A 38 -7.39 -8.44 -9.06
N ASP A 39 -6.76 -9.62 -9.10
CA ASP A 39 -6.41 -10.37 -7.90
C ASP A 39 -5.14 -9.84 -7.23
N SER A 40 -4.16 -9.42 -8.03
CA SER A 40 -2.91 -8.86 -7.52
C SER A 40 -2.35 -7.78 -8.43
N ILE A 41 -1.51 -6.92 -7.86
CA ILE A 41 -0.80 -5.89 -8.62
C ILE A 41 0.59 -5.65 -8.04
N ILE A 42 1.57 -5.45 -8.93
CA ILE A 42 2.92 -5.02 -8.57
C ILE A 42 3.15 -3.65 -9.18
N ILE A 43 3.33 -2.64 -8.33
CA ILE A 43 3.71 -1.30 -8.75
C ILE A 43 5.21 -1.29 -8.96
N PRO A 44 5.69 -1.09 -10.20
CA PRO A 44 7.10 -1.21 -10.52
C PRO A 44 7.93 -0.04 -9.97
N VAL A 45 9.24 -0.24 -9.86
CA VAL A 45 10.18 0.79 -9.36
C VAL A 45 10.21 2.06 -10.20
N SER A 46 9.72 2.01 -11.45
CA SER A 46 9.59 3.20 -12.30
C SER A 46 8.50 4.18 -11.83
N VAL A 47 7.55 3.72 -11.02
CA VAL A 47 6.48 4.57 -10.48
C VAL A 47 6.99 5.28 -9.23
N GLU A 48 6.88 6.59 -9.23
CA GLU A 48 7.38 7.48 -8.18
C GLU A 48 6.23 8.09 -7.35
N GLU A 49 5.03 8.16 -7.94
CA GLU A 49 3.89 8.84 -7.31
C GLU A 49 2.60 8.04 -7.49
N LEU A 50 1.85 7.92 -6.38
CA LEU A 50 0.50 7.38 -6.33
C LEU A 50 -0.49 8.51 -6.02
N GLY A 51 -1.60 8.55 -6.74
CA GLY A 51 -2.71 9.45 -6.44
C GLY A 51 -3.56 8.97 -5.27
N GLU A 52 -4.29 9.90 -4.64
CA GLU A 52 -5.26 9.57 -3.58
C GLU A 52 -6.28 8.54 -4.07
N GLN A 53 -6.75 7.69 -3.15
CA GLN A 53 -7.76 6.66 -3.41
C GLN A 53 -7.39 5.69 -4.54
N VAL A 54 -6.12 5.57 -4.87
CA VAL A 54 -5.63 4.87 -6.07
C VAL A 54 -6.20 3.47 -6.25
N PHE A 55 -6.39 2.70 -5.18
CA PHE A 55 -6.96 1.35 -5.20
C PHE A 55 -8.31 1.22 -4.48
N ARG A 56 -8.95 2.35 -4.12
CA ARG A 56 -10.19 2.32 -3.33
C ARG A 56 -11.22 1.33 -3.87
N GLY A 57 -11.78 0.49 -2.99
CA GLY A 57 -12.84 -0.46 -3.33
C GLY A 57 -12.41 -1.61 -4.25
N SER A 58 -11.10 -1.74 -4.55
CA SER A 58 -10.60 -2.82 -5.41
C SER A 58 -10.72 -4.18 -4.74
N ARG A 59 -10.79 -5.26 -5.56
CA ARG A 59 -10.82 -6.65 -5.11
C ARG A 59 -9.43 -7.27 -4.95
N LEU A 60 -8.38 -6.46 -4.99
CA LEU A 60 -7.01 -6.90 -4.85
C LEU A 60 -6.81 -7.64 -3.53
N LYS A 61 -6.23 -8.84 -3.59
CA LYS A 61 -5.86 -9.66 -2.43
C LYS A 61 -4.42 -9.40 -2.00
N LYS A 62 -3.58 -9.01 -2.97
CA LYS A 62 -2.16 -8.71 -2.76
C LYS A 62 -1.74 -7.46 -3.55
N ILE A 63 -1.05 -6.55 -2.88
CA ILE A 63 -0.47 -5.36 -3.50
C ILE A 63 1.01 -5.29 -3.11
N VAL A 64 1.87 -5.10 -4.11
CA VAL A 64 3.30 -4.85 -3.90
C VAL A 64 3.63 -3.46 -4.43
N ILE A 65 4.11 -2.59 -3.56
CA ILE A 65 4.63 -1.26 -3.91
C ILE A 65 6.14 -1.36 -3.88
N SER A 66 6.78 -1.24 -5.03
CA SER A 66 8.24 -1.30 -5.14
C SER A 66 8.92 0.00 -4.65
N ASP A 67 10.24 0.03 -4.69
CA ASP A 67 11.06 1.07 -4.05
C ASP A 67 10.94 2.50 -4.62
N GLY A 68 10.30 2.70 -5.78
CA GLY A 68 10.16 4.03 -6.39
C GLY A 68 9.22 4.98 -5.66
N VAL A 69 8.29 4.47 -4.86
CA VAL A 69 7.24 5.25 -4.19
C VAL A 69 7.70 5.69 -2.81
N TYR A 70 7.52 6.99 -2.49
CA TYR A 70 7.93 7.57 -1.21
C TYR A 70 6.80 7.69 -0.19
N THR A 71 5.55 7.82 -0.64
CA THR A 71 4.41 8.03 0.26
C THR A 71 3.21 7.21 -0.17
N ILE A 72 2.47 6.71 0.81
CA ILE A 72 1.15 6.11 0.60
C ILE A 72 0.12 7.22 0.83
N PRO A 73 -0.59 7.65 -0.22
CA PRO A 73 -1.50 8.79 -0.14
C PRO A 73 -2.77 8.49 0.64
N GLU A 74 -3.56 9.54 0.90
CA GLU A 74 -4.83 9.45 1.60
C GLU A 74 -5.76 8.43 0.93
N ALA A 75 -6.38 7.59 1.77
CA ALA A 75 -7.36 6.58 1.37
C ALA A 75 -6.88 5.63 0.25
N ALA A 76 -5.56 5.44 0.09
CA ALA A 76 -4.98 4.68 -1.03
C ALA A 76 -5.60 3.29 -1.22
N PHE A 77 -5.83 2.57 -0.12
CA PHE A 77 -6.40 1.22 -0.10
C PHE A 77 -7.79 1.19 0.57
N LYS A 78 -8.42 2.34 0.75
CA LYS A 78 -9.73 2.44 1.41
C LYS A 78 -10.73 1.47 0.78
N GLU A 79 -11.47 0.73 1.63
CA GLU A 79 -12.52 -0.22 1.22
C GLU A 79 -11.97 -1.43 0.41
N CYS A 80 -10.65 -1.70 0.44
CA CYS A 80 -10.10 -2.94 -0.14
C CYS A 80 -10.33 -4.13 0.82
N ALA A 81 -11.58 -4.58 0.92
CA ALA A 81 -12.01 -5.59 1.91
C ALA A 81 -11.37 -6.97 1.68
N GLU A 82 -10.95 -7.29 0.46
CA GLU A 82 -10.29 -8.55 0.13
C GLU A 82 -8.76 -8.51 0.30
N LEU A 83 -8.16 -7.33 0.58
CA LEU A 83 -6.71 -7.17 0.72
C LEU A 83 -6.20 -7.90 1.96
N LYS A 84 -5.33 -8.91 1.74
CA LYS A 84 -4.73 -9.74 2.79
C LYS A 84 -3.25 -9.48 2.96
N GLU A 85 -2.55 -9.17 1.88
CA GLU A 85 -1.10 -8.97 1.88
C GLU A 85 -0.75 -7.62 1.22
N LEU A 86 0.01 -6.80 1.93
CA LEU A 86 0.54 -5.53 1.42
C LEU A 86 2.05 -5.48 1.65
N VAL A 87 2.79 -5.25 0.58
CA VAL A 87 4.25 -5.06 0.62
C VAL A 87 4.57 -3.62 0.26
N LEU A 88 5.28 -2.92 1.14
CA LEU A 88 5.72 -1.53 0.97
C LEU A 88 7.24 -1.48 0.85
N GLY A 89 7.73 -0.90 -0.24
CA GLY A 89 9.13 -0.78 -0.58
C GLY A 89 9.95 0.03 0.43
N LYS A 90 11.26 -0.03 0.29
CA LYS A 90 12.21 0.55 1.27
C LYS A 90 12.21 2.08 1.33
N GLU A 91 11.76 2.75 0.27
CA GLU A 91 11.73 4.22 0.19
C GLU A 91 10.47 4.84 0.80
N ILE A 92 9.49 4.02 1.23
CA ILE A 92 8.28 4.53 1.89
C ILE A 92 8.66 5.24 3.18
N SER A 93 8.32 6.53 3.25
CA SER A 93 8.62 7.43 4.37
C SER A 93 7.39 7.89 5.14
N ALA A 94 6.19 7.80 4.54
CA ALA A 94 4.94 8.21 5.20
C ALA A 94 3.72 7.44 4.71
N LEU A 95 2.76 7.21 5.63
CA LEU A 95 1.41 6.74 5.37
C LEU A 95 0.43 7.85 5.78
N PHE A 96 -0.37 8.32 4.81
CA PHE A 96 -1.37 9.36 5.03
C PHE A 96 -2.67 8.80 5.63
N ASP A 97 -3.61 9.70 5.92
CA ASP A 97 -4.83 9.36 6.64
C ASP A 97 -5.72 8.37 5.86
N TYR A 98 -6.41 7.52 6.60
CA TYR A 98 -7.39 6.54 6.09
C TYR A 98 -6.87 5.58 5.03
N CYS A 99 -5.55 5.44 4.88
CA CYS A 99 -4.99 4.65 3.78
C CYS A 99 -5.40 3.17 3.82
N LEU A 100 -5.70 2.61 4.99
CA LEU A 100 -6.14 1.23 5.20
C LEU A 100 -7.59 1.10 5.72
N ASP A 101 -8.39 2.17 5.66
CA ASP A 101 -9.79 2.16 6.11
C ASP A 101 -10.61 1.10 5.36
N GLY A 102 -11.30 0.23 6.09
CA GLY A 102 -12.10 -0.87 5.53
C GLY A 102 -11.30 -2.08 5.01
N CYS A 103 -9.97 -2.13 5.25
CA CYS A 103 -9.15 -3.28 4.89
C CYS A 103 -9.20 -4.38 5.97
N ASN A 104 -9.00 -5.65 5.53
CA ASN A 104 -8.88 -6.83 6.39
C ASN A 104 -7.49 -7.46 6.29
N LEU A 105 -6.45 -6.64 6.44
CA LEU A 105 -5.06 -7.01 6.21
C LEU A 105 -4.58 -8.06 7.22
N GLN A 106 -3.88 -9.10 6.73
CA GLN A 106 -3.30 -10.17 7.55
C GLN A 106 -1.79 -10.07 7.66
N GLU A 107 -1.15 -9.60 6.58
CA GLU A 107 0.30 -9.46 6.50
C GLU A 107 0.68 -8.11 5.90
N LEU A 108 1.51 -7.37 6.62
CA LEU A 108 2.07 -6.10 6.20
C LEU A 108 3.59 -6.18 6.20
N TYR A 109 4.19 -6.10 5.04
CA TYR A 109 5.63 -6.12 4.87
C TYR A 109 6.15 -4.70 4.64
N LEU A 110 7.00 -4.23 5.53
CA LEU A 110 7.71 -2.97 5.40
C LEU A 110 9.19 -3.26 5.12
N MET A 111 9.68 -2.77 3.97
CA MET A 111 11.09 -2.92 3.60
C MET A 111 11.94 -1.74 4.08
N ALA A 112 11.32 -0.68 4.59
CA ALA A 112 12.00 0.51 5.11
C ALA A 112 12.80 0.18 6.37
N THR A 113 14.05 0.62 6.43
CA THR A 113 14.94 0.43 7.59
C THR A 113 14.64 1.38 8.74
N SER A 114 13.88 2.43 8.49
CA SER A 114 13.33 3.36 9.48
C SER A 114 11.82 3.36 9.40
N PRO A 115 11.11 3.37 10.53
CA PRO A 115 9.64 3.38 10.52
C PRO A 115 9.10 4.59 9.77
N PRO A 116 8.24 4.39 8.76
CA PRO A 116 7.55 5.50 8.09
C PRO A 116 6.70 6.31 9.09
N VAL A 117 6.54 7.60 8.81
CA VAL A 117 5.62 8.44 9.59
C VAL A 117 4.20 8.00 9.32
N CYS A 118 3.44 7.67 10.39
CA CYS A 118 2.00 7.45 10.30
C CYS A 118 1.28 8.73 10.68
N TYR A 119 0.48 9.26 9.75
CA TYR A 119 -0.43 10.35 10.07
C TYR A 119 -1.50 9.86 11.06
N SER A 120 -2.14 10.78 11.76
CA SER A 120 -2.95 10.45 12.95
C SER A 120 -4.08 9.46 12.65
N SER A 121 -4.62 9.47 11.45
CA SER A 121 -5.74 8.61 11.03
C SER A 121 -5.33 7.52 10.04
N ALA A 122 -4.03 7.25 9.85
CA ALA A 122 -3.54 6.27 8.85
C ALA A 122 -4.17 4.87 9.03
N PHE A 123 -4.36 4.43 10.27
CA PHE A 123 -4.99 3.15 10.62
C PHE A 123 -6.46 3.26 11.05
N THR A 124 -7.07 4.46 10.95
CA THR A 124 -8.49 4.63 11.28
C THR A 124 -9.35 3.82 10.31
N GLY A 125 -10.33 3.09 10.85
CA GLY A 125 -11.22 2.23 10.07
C GLY A 125 -10.61 0.89 9.61
N ALA A 126 -9.33 0.63 9.91
CA ALA A 126 -8.66 -0.63 9.55
C ALA A 126 -9.05 -1.83 10.45
N GLY A 127 -10.17 -1.72 11.16
CA GLY A 127 -10.66 -2.79 12.04
C GLY A 127 -9.68 -3.13 13.16
N ASP A 128 -9.49 -4.41 13.41
CA ASP A 128 -8.61 -4.93 14.47
C ASP A 128 -7.18 -5.20 13.98
N ILE A 129 -6.68 -4.37 13.04
CA ILE A 129 -5.40 -4.57 12.34
C ILE A 129 -4.23 -4.83 13.30
N PHE A 130 -4.19 -4.15 14.44
CA PHE A 130 -3.09 -4.28 15.40
C PHE A 130 -3.00 -5.65 16.07
N ASN A 131 -4.13 -6.36 16.20
CA ASN A 131 -4.19 -7.68 16.82
C ASN A 131 -4.15 -8.82 15.78
N VAL A 132 -4.72 -8.62 14.60
CA VAL A 132 -4.85 -9.69 13.60
C VAL A 132 -3.75 -9.70 12.54
N CYS A 133 -3.23 -8.52 12.18
CA CYS A 133 -2.18 -8.39 11.17
C CYS A 133 -0.79 -8.65 11.77
N THR A 134 0.03 -9.38 11.03
CA THR A 134 1.46 -9.51 11.34
C THR A 134 2.23 -8.46 10.55
N LEU A 135 2.98 -7.62 11.27
CA LEU A 135 3.91 -6.66 10.69
C LEU A 135 5.28 -7.32 10.51
N TYR A 136 5.79 -7.34 9.29
CA TYR A 136 7.14 -7.79 8.97
C TYR A 136 8.04 -6.59 8.70
N VAL A 137 9.19 -6.54 9.34
CA VAL A 137 10.17 -5.45 9.25
C VAL A 137 11.56 -6.00 8.94
N PRO A 138 12.50 -5.20 8.42
CA PRO A 138 13.85 -5.67 8.13
C PRO A 138 14.57 -6.16 9.39
N SER A 139 15.47 -7.14 9.20
CA SER A 139 16.28 -7.72 10.26
C SER A 139 16.99 -6.65 11.11
N GLY A 140 16.98 -6.81 12.44
CA GLY A 140 17.53 -5.86 13.40
C GLY A 140 16.71 -4.56 13.60
N ARG A 141 15.52 -4.43 12.97
CA ARG A 141 14.72 -3.20 13.04
C ARG A 141 13.51 -3.28 13.95
N LYS A 142 13.14 -4.46 14.43
CA LYS A 142 12.00 -4.62 15.34
C LYS A 142 12.02 -3.69 16.55
N PRO A 143 13.16 -3.41 17.22
CA PRO A 143 13.17 -2.51 18.39
C PRO A 143 12.71 -1.09 18.07
N ILE A 144 13.16 -0.52 16.94
CA ILE A 144 12.79 0.85 16.56
C ILE A 144 11.32 0.92 16.11
N TYR A 145 10.82 -0.10 15.39
CA TYR A 145 9.41 -0.18 15.02
C TYR A 145 8.50 -0.32 16.24
N ARG A 146 8.94 -1.08 17.25
CA ARG A 146 8.20 -1.24 18.52
C ARG A 146 8.03 0.07 19.27
N GLN A 147 8.95 1.03 19.13
CA GLN A 147 8.90 2.35 19.76
C GLN A 147 8.24 3.41 18.89
N ALA A 148 8.06 3.15 17.60
CA ALA A 148 7.52 4.12 16.67
C ALA A 148 6.01 4.27 16.81
N LYS A 149 5.54 5.53 16.76
CA LYS A 149 4.11 5.86 16.83
C LYS A 149 3.34 5.16 15.71
N GLY A 150 2.22 4.52 16.08
CA GLY A 150 1.40 3.72 15.17
C GLY A 150 1.92 2.29 15.02
N TRP A 151 3.19 2.12 14.68
CA TRP A 151 3.81 0.81 14.44
C TRP A 151 3.93 -0.04 15.70
N GLY A 152 4.26 0.58 16.83
CA GLY A 152 4.38 -0.12 18.12
C GLY A 152 3.09 -0.78 18.62
N ASN A 153 1.95 -0.40 18.07
CA ASN A 153 0.65 -0.98 18.43
C ASN A 153 0.43 -2.38 17.86
N PHE A 154 1.18 -2.80 16.83
CA PHE A 154 1.06 -4.15 16.29
C PHE A 154 1.48 -5.19 17.35
N LEU A 155 0.60 -6.13 17.65
CA LEU A 155 0.88 -7.21 18.61
C LEU A 155 2.01 -8.11 18.09
N ARG A 156 1.98 -8.43 16.81
CA ARG A 156 2.96 -9.28 16.14
C ARG A 156 3.85 -8.45 15.22
N ILE A 157 5.13 -8.29 15.60
CA ILE A 157 6.17 -7.73 14.76
C ILE A 157 7.26 -8.78 14.59
N ASN A 158 7.50 -9.20 13.36
CA ASN A 158 8.52 -10.18 12.98
C ASN A 158 9.59 -9.52 12.13
N GLU A 159 10.78 -10.08 12.16
CA GLU A 159 11.89 -9.67 11.29
C GLU A 159 12.02 -10.63 10.11
N GLN A 160 12.41 -10.10 8.95
CA GLN A 160 12.61 -10.84 7.71
C GLN A 160 13.99 -10.58 7.12
#